data_40064af8da70bc9ca9526829a8c6aa31
#
_entry.id   40064af8da70bc9ca9526829a8c6aa31
#
_cell.length_a   1.000
_cell.length_b   1.000
_cell.length_c   1.000
_cell.angle_alpha   90.00
_cell.angle_beta   90.00
_cell.angle_gamma   90.00
#
_symmetry.space_group_name_H-M   'P 1'
#
loop_
_entity.id
_entity.type
_entity.pdbx_description
1 polymer ?
#
loop_
_entity_poly.entity_id
_entity_poly.type
_entity_poly.pdbx_seq_one_letter_code
_entity_poly.pdbx_strand_id
1 'polypeptide(L)'
;MTDAMSMDWGQAVVVDPKRLQSLTTDNARLRRARLRLRLAVCVLLLSSAAATTTIYGQSARLAQASHELLVARKHAERSSQALAVLARSHDNILAATEQAPSVGTKSWGRRFTVTKYIPRSPAYGKFNTGITSTLIKADPEKRLVAVDPKLIPYHSWVWVEGMGWFRAEDCGAAIKGFRLDLLTASEQDALTFGKQDRFVIVVPADA
;
A
#
# COMPACT_ATOMS: atom_id res chain seq x y z
N MET A 1 48.68 95.54 -29.30
CA MET A 1 47.34 95.38 -29.87
C MET A 1 46.65 94.30 -29.20
N THR A 2 45.92 94.60 -28.17
CA THR A 2 45.18 93.70 -27.32
C THR A 2 43.72 94.01 -27.44
N ASP A 3 42.99 93.23 -28.17
CA ASP A 3 41.54 93.39 -28.35
C ASP A 3 40.88 92.62 -27.16
N ALA A 4 40.39 93.41 -26.22
CA ALA A 4 39.62 92.94 -25.10
C ALA A 4 38.16 92.80 -25.53
N MET A 5 37.74 91.59 -25.73
CA MET A 5 36.35 91.20 -25.97
C MET A 5 35.55 91.46 -24.66
N SER A 6 34.85 92.57 -24.61
CA SER A 6 33.91 92.86 -23.53
C SER A 6 32.67 91.99 -23.68
N MET A 7 32.51 91.01 -22.77
CA MET A 7 31.24 90.27 -22.56
C MET A 7 30.20 91.24 -21.97
N ASP A 8 29.19 91.54 -22.73
CA ASP A 8 28.03 92.23 -22.27
C ASP A 8 27.14 91.40 -21.38
N TRP A 9 27.18 91.60 -20.06
CA TRP A 9 26.39 90.95 -19.04
C TRP A 9 25.07 91.71 -18.75
N GLY A 10 24.60 92.52 -19.63
CA GLY A 10 23.62 93.58 -19.37
C GLY A 10 22.18 93.29 -19.73
N GLN A 11 21.71 92.03 -19.81
CA GLN A 11 20.25 91.84 -19.86
C GLN A 11 19.80 90.98 -18.66
N ALA A 12 19.52 91.71 -17.59
CA ALA A 12 18.78 91.09 -16.49
C ALA A 12 17.38 90.69 -16.97
N VAL A 13 17.10 89.44 -17.15
CA VAL A 13 15.77 88.90 -17.48
C VAL A 13 14.85 89.23 -16.30
N VAL A 14 14.05 90.31 -16.43
CA VAL A 14 13.02 90.63 -15.43
C VAL A 14 11.93 89.60 -15.56
N VAL A 15 11.97 88.58 -14.66
CA VAL A 15 10.94 87.56 -14.58
C VAL A 15 9.73 88.15 -13.85
N ASP A 16 8.57 88.18 -14.55
CA ASP A 16 7.30 88.63 -13.96
C ASP A 16 6.99 87.83 -12.67
N PRO A 17 6.82 88.48 -11.52
CA PRO A 17 6.56 87.82 -10.23
C PRO A 17 5.32 86.92 -10.26
N LYS A 18 4.31 87.28 -11.04
CA LYS A 18 3.08 86.47 -11.21
C LYS A 18 3.40 85.14 -11.92
N ARG A 19 4.31 85.15 -12.89
CA ARG A 19 4.75 83.96 -13.63
C ARG A 19 5.60 83.06 -12.78
N LEU A 20 6.42 83.58 -11.89
CA LEU A 20 7.18 82.86 -10.89
C LEU A 20 6.26 82.18 -9.87
N GLN A 21 5.24 82.91 -9.42
CA GLN A 21 4.22 82.32 -8.49
C GLN A 21 3.39 81.23 -9.12
N SER A 22 3.00 81.32 -10.38
CA SER A 22 2.30 80.28 -11.10
C SER A 22 3.16 79.01 -11.27
N LEU A 23 4.43 79.18 -11.63
CA LEU A 23 5.37 78.02 -11.74
C LEU A 23 5.62 77.32 -10.43
N THR A 24 5.68 78.06 -9.31
CA THR A 24 5.84 77.41 -7.97
C THR A 24 4.59 76.68 -7.55
N THR A 25 3.39 77.19 -7.81
CA THR A 25 2.12 76.54 -7.53
C THR A 25 1.92 75.27 -8.37
N ASP A 26 2.26 75.34 -9.66
CA ASP A 26 2.17 74.20 -10.57
C ASP A 26 3.18 73.10 -10.18
N ASN A 27 4.40 73.44 -9.80
CA ASN A 27 5.38 72.51 -9.29
C ASN A 27 4.90 71.81 -8.00
N ALA A 28 4.24 72.61 -7.12
CA ALA A 28 3.66 72.00 -5.90
C ALA A 28 2.50 71.02 -6.22
N ARG A 29 1.64 71.40 -7.21
CA ARG A 29 0.56 70.51 -7.70
C ARG A 29 1.14 69.25 -8.33
N LEU A 30 2.15 69.32 -9.16
CA LEU A 30 2.82 68.20 -9.80
C LEU A 30 3.52 67.28 -8.77
N ARG A 31 4.17 67.82 -7.76
CA ARG A 31 4.75 67.06 -6.65
C ARG A 31 3.67 66.27 -5.90
N ARG A 32 2.53 66.89 -5.57
CA ARG A 32 1.40 66.20 -4.91
C ARG A 32 0.80 65.12 -5.78
N ALA A 33 0.64 65.38 -7.08
CA ALA A 33 0.15 64.39 -8.04
C ALA A 33 1.10 63.16 -8.15
N ARG A 34 2.41 63.41 -8.26
CA ARG A 34 3.43 62.34 -8.26
C ARG A 34 3.44 61.53 -6.97
N LEU A 35 3.27 62.21 -5.82
CA LEU A 35 3.18 61.50 -4.53
C LEU A 35 1.93 60.61 -4.46
N ARG A 36 0.77 61.14 -4.87
CA ARG A 36 -0.49 60.34 -4.92
C ARG A 36 -0.37 59.13 -5.85
N LEU A 37 0.25 59.28 -7.03
CA LEU A 37 0.49 58.20 -7.95
C LEU A 37 1.42 57.12 -7.36
N ARG A 38 2.51 57.54 -6.68
CA ARG A 38 3.42 56.62 -6.02
C ARG A 38 2.72 55.82 -4.90
N LEU A 39 1.89 56.50 -4.10
CA LEU A 39 1.10 55.84 -3.05
C LEU A 39 0.10 54.85 -3.64
N ALA A 40 -0.60 55.23 -4.73
CA ALA A 40 -1.52 54.32 -5.42
C ALA A 40 -0.82 53.06 -5.98
N VAL A 41 0.36 53.26 -6.57
CA VAL A 41 1.18 52.12 -7.06
C VAL A 41 1.63 51.23 -5.90
N CYS A 42 2.07 51.80 -4.78
CA CYS A 42 2.45 51.00 -3.58
C CYS A 42 1.25 50.20 -3.04
N VAL A 43 0.06 50.82 -2.97
CA VAL A 43 -1.15 50.10 -2.52
C VAL A 43 -1.50 48.94 -3.46
N LEU A 44 -1.42 49.13 -4.77
CA LEU A 44 -1.65 48.07 -5.76
C LEU A 44 -0.63 46.94 -5.65
N LEU A 45 0.65 47.26 -5.45
CA LEU A 45 1.70 46.27 -5.26
C LEU A 45 1.50 45.45 -3.95
N LEU A 46 1.14 46.14 -2.86
CA LEU A 46 0.85 45.46 -1.60
C LEU A 46 -0.39 44.56 -1.67
N SER A 47 -1.45 45.01 -2.37
CA SER A 47 -2.65 44.20 -2.55
C SER A 47 -2.40 42.99 -3.45
N SER A 48 -1.58 43.13 -4.50
CA SER A 48 -1.19 41.99 -5.34
C SER A 48 -0.32 40.99 -4.59
N ALA A 49 0.62 41.44 -3.75
CA ALA A 49 1.43 40.57 -2.91
C ALA A 49 0.58 39.82 -1.88
N ALA A 50 -0.41 40.47 -1.26
CA ALA A 50 -1.34 39.80 -0.35
C ALA A 50 -2.21 38.75 -1.07
N ALA A 51 -2.67 39.02 -2.28
CA ALA A 51 -3.43 38.07 -3.09
C ALA A 51 -2.59 36.84 -3.47
N THR A 52 -1.34 37.05 -3.86
CA THR A 52 -0.43 35.94 -4.21
C THR A 52 -0.15 35.07 -3.00
N THR A 53 0.14 35.60 -1.82
CA THR A 53 0.35 34.83 -0.61
C THR A 53 -0.88 34.00 -0.22
N THR A 54 -2.08 34.55 -0.40
CA THR A 54 -3.33 33.83 -0.15
C THR A 54 -3.51 32.66 -1.11
N ILE A 55 -3.25 32.85 -2.40
CA ILE A 55 -3.35 31.79 -3.43
C ILE A 55 -2.32 30.69 -3.15
N TYR A 56 -1.08 31.03 -2.83
CA TYR A 56 -0.05 30.03 -2.48
C TYR A 56 -0.43 29.25 -1.21
N GLY A 57 -0.96 29.92 -0.19
CA GLY A 57 -1.44 29.26 1.01
C GLY A 57 -2.60 28.28 0.76
N GLN A 58 -3.54 28.65 -0.12
CA GLN A 58 -4.64 27.77 -0.51
C GLN A 58 -4.16 26.57 -1.35
N SER A 59 -3.26 26.77 -2.29
CA SER A 59 -2.70 25.68 -3.11
C SER A 59 -1.92 24.68 -2.26
N ALA A 60 -1.15 25.14 -1.27
CA ALA A 60 -0.44 24.25 -0.33
C ALA A 60 -1.42 23.41 0.51
N ARG A 61 -2.50 24.01 1.02
CA ARG A 61 -3.56 23.29 1.76
C ARG A 61 -4.27 22.24 0.88
N LEU A 62 -4.57 22.57 -0.36
CA LEU A 62 -5.17 21.64 -1.32
C LEU A 62 -4.21 20.47 -1.62
N ALA A 63 -2.93 20.73 -1.81
CA ALA A 63 -1.92 19.70 -2.02
C ALA A 63 -1.80 18.75 -0.80
N GLN A 64 -1.82 19.31 0.40
CA GLN A 64 -1.80 18.52 1.63
C GLN A 64 -3.07 17.67 1.78
N ALA A 65 -4.24 18.24 1.58
CA ALA A 65 -5.51 17.51 1.64
C ALA A 65 -5.58 16.39 0.60
N SER A 66 -5.08 16.61 -0.62
CA SER A 66 -5.03 15.57 -1.66
C SER A 66 -4.09 14.42 -1.28
N HIS A 67 -2.95 14.72 -0.64
CA HIS A 67 -2.04 13.70 -0.12
C HIS A 67 -2.68 12.87 1.00
N GLU A 68 -3.35 13.51 1.95
CA GLU A 68 -4.06 12.83 3.05
C GLU A 68 -5.17 11.92 2.53
N LEU A 69 -5.94 12.38 1.53
CA LEU A 69 -6.95 11.56 0.86
C LEU A 69 -6.35 10.35 0.16
N LEU A 70 -5.21 10.50 -0.50
CA LEU A 70 -4.51 9.39 -1.15
C LEU A 70 -4.03 8.36 -0.14
N VAL A 71 -3.48 8.79 0.98
CA VAL A 71 -3.05 7.90 2.08
C VAL A 71 -4.24 7.17 2.68
N ALA A 72 -5.33 7.89 2.99
CA ALA A 72 -6.56 7.30 3.53
C ALA A 72 -7.16 6.26 2.56
N ARG A 73 -7.18 6.54 1.26
CA ARG A 73 -7.64 5.61 0.23
C ARG A 73 -6.79 4.34 0.20
N LYS A 74 -5.46 4.45 0.24
CA LYS A 74 -4.56 3.27 0.31
C LYS A 74 -4.79 2.44 1.57
N HIS A 75 -5.06 3.06 2.71
CA HIS A 75 -5.41 2.35 3.94
C HIS A 75 -6.75 1.62 3.81
N ALA A 76 -7.77 2.26 3.24
CA ALA A 76 -9.07 1.64 2.99
C ALA A 76 -8.96 0.44 2.02
N GLU A 77 -8.17 0.57 0.95
CA GLU A 77 -7.92 -0.53 0.01
C GLU A 77 -7.20 -1.72 0.68
N ARG A 78 -6.20 -1.47 1.53
CA ARG A 78 -5.51 -2.53 2.29
C ARG A 78 -6.44 -3.22 3.29
N SER A 79 -7.26 -2.47 4.01
CA SER A 79 -8.22 -3.05 4.96
C SER A 79 -9.30 -3.87 4.25
N SER A 80 -9.79 -3.42 3.09
CA SER A 80 -10.76 -4.19 2.30
C SER A 80 -10.17 -5.49 1.75
N GLN A 81 -8.89 -5.47 1.31
CA GLN A 81 -8.18 -6.69 0.91
C GLN A 81 -8.00 -7.66 2.07
N ALA A 82 -7.63 -7.16 3.25
CA ALA A 82 -7.51 -8.00 4.45
C ALA A 82 -8.85 -8.63 4.84
N LEU A 83 -9.94 -7.88 4.79
CA LEU A 83 -11.29 -8.40 5.03
C LEU A 83 -11.69 -9.46 3.99
N ALA A 84 -11.37 -9.26 2.72
CA ALA A 84 -11.64 -10.24 1.68
C ALA A 84 -10.86 -11.55 1.88
N VAL A 85 -9.61 -11.48 2.35
CA VAL A 85 -8.82 -12.66 2.72
C VAL A 85 -9.44 -13.38 3.92
N LEU A 86 -9.86 -12.64 4.95
CA LEU A 86 -10.53 -13.23 6.12
C LEU A 86 -11.87 -13.87 5.76
N ALA A 87 -12.67 -13.24 4.91
CA ALA A 87 -13.93 -13.80 4.43
C ALA A 87 -13.70 -15.13 3.68
N ARG A 88 -12.74 -15.17 2.75
CA ARG A 88 -12.38 -16.41 2.05
C ARG A 88 -11.87 -17.51 2.99
N SER A 89 -11.08 -17.14 4.01
CA SER A 89 -10.63 -18.12 5.00
C SER A 89 -11.78 -18.65 5.85
N HIS A 90 -12.75 -17.81 6.18
CA HIS A 90 -13.96 -18.21 6.89
C HIS A 90 -14.83 -19.15 6.06
N ASP A 91 -15.06 -18.83 4.79
CA ASP A 91 -15.82 -19.70 3.87
C ASP A 91 -15.13 -21.06 3.68
N ASN A 92 -13.80 -21.08 3.60
CA ASN A 92 -13.03 -22.31 3.53
C ASN A 92 -13.13 -23.13 4.83
N ILE A 93 -13.19 -22.48 5.99
CA ILE A 93 -13.39 -23.15 7.29
C ILE A 93 -14.80 -23.73 7.36
N LEU A 94 -15.83 -22.98 6.94
CA LEU A 94 -17.22 -23.47 6.91
C LEU A 94 -17.37 -24.68 5.97
N ALA A 95 -16.85 -24.59 4.76
CA ALA A 95 -16.87 -25.71 3.79
C ALA A 95 -16.12 -26.93 4.33
N ALA A 96 -15.00 -26.73 5.04
CA ALA A 96 -14.26 -27.81 5.68
C ALA A 96 -15.03 -28.38 6.88
N THR A 97 -15.87 -27.58 7.55
CA THR A 97 -16.68 -28.05 8.70
C THR A 97 -17.89 -28.87 8.22
N GLU A 98 -18.49 -28.54 7.08
CA GLU A 98 -19.55 -29.35 6.46
C GLU A 98 -19.07 -30.73 6.03
N GLN A 99 -17.78 -30.85 5.71
CA GLN A 99 -17.13 -32.14 5.35
C GLN A 99 -16.51 -32.84 6.55
N ALA A 100 -16.60 -32.25 7.75
CA ALA A 100 -16.04 -32.84 8.95
C ALA A 100 -16.77 -34.15 9.28
N PRO A 101 -16.05 -35.27 9.44
CA PRO A 101 -16.66 -36.49 9.90
C PRO A 101 -17.17 -36.30 11.33
N SER A 102 -18.19 -37.05 11.72
CA SER A 102 -18.55 -37.15 13.13
C SER A 102 -17.33 -37.64 13.89
N VAL A 103 -16.86 -36.86 14.86
CA VAL A 103 -15.69 -37.24 15.68
C VAL A 103 -16.10 -38.43 16.50
N GLY A 104 -15.74 -39.64 16.05
CA GLY A 104 -16.01 -40.90 16.69
C GLY A 104 -15.11 -41.12 17.91
N THR A 105 -15.41 -42.14 18.67
CA THR A 105 -14.68 -42.56 19.90
C THR A 105 -13.22 -42.96 19.68
N LYS A 106 -12.77 -43.13 18.43
CA LYS A 106 -11.40 -43.52 18.08
C LYS A 106 -10.51 -42.32 17.63
N SER A 107 -11.03 -41.08 17.67
CA SER A 107 -10.24 -39.90 17.33
C SER A 107 -9.15 -39.65 18.38
N TRP A 108 -7.98 -39.17 17.93
CA TRP A 108 -6.86 -38.82 18.79
C TRP A 108 -6.13 -37.59 18.29
N GLY A 109 -5.45 -36.87 19.17
CA GLY A 109 -4.74 -35.66 18.81
C GLY A 109 -3.33 -35.60 19.36
N ARG A 110 -2.41 -35.02 18.57
CA ARG A 110 -1.01 -34.82 18.95
C ARG A 110 -0.38 -33.68 18.15
N ARG A 111 0.79 -33.19 18.59
CA ARG A 111 1.62 -32.29 17.80
C ARG A 111 2.39 -33.04 16.72
N PHE A 112 2.36 -32.51 15.50
CA PHE A 112 3.07 -32.99 14.33
C PHE A 112 3.95 -31.88 13.75
N THR A 113 5.04 -32.27 13.15
CA THR A 113 5.79 -31.43 12.25
C THR A 113 5.09 -31.42 10.89
N VAL A 114 4.65 -30.24 10.43
CA VAL A 114 3.88 -30.05 9.21
C VAL A 114 4.73 -29.29 8.20
N THR A 115 4.74 -29.77 6.97
CA THR A 115 5.34 -29.14 5.79
C THR A 115 4.30 -29.08 4.67
N LYS A 116 4.65 -28.45 3.53
CA LYS A 116 3.80 -28.44 2.34
C LYS A 116 4.58 -28.94 1.12
N TYR A 117 3.89 -29.62 0.21
CA TYR A 117 4.45 -30.09 -1.05
C TYR A 117 3.55 -29.73 -2.23
N ILE A 118 4.14 -29.66 -3.42
CA ILE A 118 3.40 -29.42 -4.68
C ILE A 118 3.29 -30.73 -5.46
N PRO A 119 2.16 -30.99 -6.15
CA PRO A 119 2.08 -32.10 -7.07
C PRO A 119 3.03 -31.85 -8.25
N ARG A 120 3.68 -32.87 -8.74
CA ARG A 120 4.58 -32.80 -9.91
C ARG A 120 5.81 -31.90 -9.69
N SER A 121 6.44 -31.94 -8.53
CA SER A 121 7.75 -31.30 -8.35
C SER A 121 8.84 -32.09 -9.07
N PRO A 122 9.75 -31.44 -9.83
CA PRO A 122 10.92 -32.08 -10.42
C PRO A 122 11.79 -32.81 -9.37
N ALA A 123 11.76 -32.37 -8.11
CA ALA A 123 12.46 -33.00 -7.00
C ALA A 123 12.04 -34.44 -6.72
N TYR A 124 10.85 -34.86 -7.19
CA TYR A 124 10.34 -36.25 -6.97
C TYR A 124 10.77 -37.26 -8.04
N GLY A 125 11.51 -36.82 -9.08
CA GLY A 125 12.04 -37.71 -10.12
C GLY A 125 10.94 -38.58 -10.75
N LYS A 126 11.13 -39.91 -10.71
CA LYS A 126 10.18 -40.90 -11.24
C LYS A 126 8.81 -40.92 -10.54
N PHE A 127 8.69 -40.36 -9.37
CA PHE A 127 7.44 -40.24 -8.62
C PHE A 127 6.66 -38.97 -8.93
N ASN A 128 7.12 -38.19 -9.89
CA ASN A 128 6.47 -36.96 -10.36
C ASN A 128 5.26 -37.22 -11.25
N THR A 129 4.34 -38.07 -10.80
CA THR A 129 3.16 -38.52 -11.58
C THR A 129 1.97 -37.56 -11.41
N GLY A 130 1.91 -36.82 -10.33
CA GLY A 130 0.72 -36.05 -9.94
C GLY A 130 -0.44 -36.92 -9.47
N ILE A 131 -0.12 -38.18 -9.03
CA ILE A 131 -1.08 -39.16 -8.49
C ILE A 131 -0.59 -39.51 -7.08
N THR A 132 -1.52 -39.53 -6.12
CA THR A 132 -1.25 -39.93 -4.73
C THR A 132 -1.02 -41.42 -4.58
N SER A 133 -0.58 -41.84 -3.39
CA SER A 133 -0.40 -43.27 -3.05
C SER A 133 -1.70 -44.07 -3.08
N THR A 134 -2.85 -43.41 -2.95
CA THR A 134 -4.18 -44.04 -3.08
C THR A 134 -4.75 -43.98 -4.51
N LEU A 135 -3.91 -43.64 -5.49
CA LEU A 135 -4.23 -43.59 -6.92
C LEU A 135 -5.24 -42.50 -7.34
N ILE A 136 -5.44 -41.48 -6.52
CA ILE A 136 -6.24 -40.31 -6.90
C ILE A 136 -5.34 -39.19 -7.41
N LYS A 137 -5.90 -38.31 -8.26
CA LYS A 137 -5.20 -37.12 -8.74
C LYS A 137 -4.86 -36.21 -7.55
N ALA A 138 -3.59 -35.84 -7.44
CA ALA A 138 -3.09 -34.88 -6.46
C ALA A 138 -3.58 -33.47 -6.83
N ASP A 139 -4.76 -33.14 -6.37
CA ASP A 139 -5.45 -31.88 -6.62
C ASP A 139 -5.45 -31.04 -5.33
N PRO A 140 -4.81 -29.88 -5.33
CA PRO A 140 -4.72 -29.02 -4.13
C PRO A 140 -6.09 -28.61 -3.58
N GLU A 141 -7.12 -28.52 -4.40
CA GLU A 141 -8.49 -28.17 -3.96
C GLU A 141 -9.11 -29.26 -3.09
N LYS A 142 -8.69 -30.51 -3.25
CA LYS A 142 -9.19 -31.65 -2.47
C LYS A 142 -8.63 -31.73 -1.04
N ARG A 143 -7.72 -30.82 -0.67
CA ARG A 143 -7.15 -30.75 0.67
C ARG A 143 -6.57 -32.10 1.13
N LEU A 144 -5.59 -32.58 0.39
CA LEU A 144 -4.94 -33.86 0.62
C LEU A 144 -3.68 -33.69 1.50
N VAL A 145 -3.35 -34.75 2.26
CA VAL A 145 -2.16 -34.78 3.10
C VAL A 145 -1.43 -36.12 2.95
N ALA A 146 -0.11 -36.03 2.87
CA ALA A 146 0.77 -37.19 2.98
C ALA A 146 1.06 -37.46 4.45
N VAL A 147 0.96 -38.75 4.81
CA VAL A 147 1.05 -39.27 6.18
C VAL A 147 2.00 -40.48 6.26
N ASP A 148 2.34 -40.91 7.46
CA ASP A 148 2.85 -42.25 7.69
C ASP A 148 1.67 -43.21 7.81
N PRO A 149 1.44 -44.13 6.83
CA PRO A 149 0.28 -45.03 6.86
C PRO A 149 0.33 -46.06 7.99
N LYS A 150 1.49 -46.21 8.64
CA LYS A 150 1.60 -47.04 9.85
C LYS A 150 0.99 -46.37 11.09
N LEU A 151 0.89 -45.05 11.08
CA LEU A 151 0.37 -44.25 12.18
C LEU A 151 -1.04 -43.71 11.87
N ILE A 152 -1.25 -43.24 10.65
CA ILE A 152 -2.53 -42.69 10.18
C ILE A 152 -2.93 -43.50 8.93
N PRO A 153 -3.95 -44.34 9.02
CA PRO A 153 -4.44 -45.10 7.87
C PRO A 153 -4.88 -44.17 6.72
N TYR A 154 -4.71 -44.64 5.48
CA TYR A 154 -5.28 -43.94 4.34
C TYR A 154 -6.79 -43.73 4.50
N HIS A 155 -7.32 -42.71 3.85
CA HIS A 155 -8.72 -42.31 3.95
C HIS A 155 -9.13 -41.72 5.31
N SER A 156 -8.20 -41.60 6.28
CA SER A 156 -8.45 -40.90 7.54
C SER A 156 -8.68 -39.41 7.31
N TRP A 157 -9.45 -38.80 8.17
CA TRP A 157 -9.55 -37.34 8.26
C TRP A 157 -8.51 -36.78 9.22
N VAL A 158 -7.85 -35.74 8.84
CA VAL A 158 -6.77 -35.10 9.58
C VAL A 158 -7.05 -33.62 9.70
N TRP A 159 -7.38 -33.19 10.91
CA TRP A 159 -7.52 -31.74 11.18
C TRP A 159 -6.19 -31.16 11.62
N VAL A 160 -5.80 -30.03 11.01
CA VAL A 160 -4.54 -29.34 11.33
C VAL A 160 -4.87 -27.95 11.88
N GLU A 161 -4.30 -27.62 13.04
CA GLU A 161 -4.48 -26.35 13.74
C GLU A 161 -4.23 -25.15 12.82
N GLY A 162 -5.25 -24.26 12.71
CA GLY A 162 -5.22 -23.07 11.86
C GLY A 162 -5.37 -23.34 10.36
N MET A 163 -5.56 -24.61 9.95
CA MET A 163 -5.65 -25.01 8.54
C MET A 163 -6.90 -25.82 8.21
N GLY A 164 -7.55 -26.45 9.20
CA GLY A 164 -8.76 -27.24 9.01
C GLY A 164 -8.50 -28.68 8.57
N TRP A 165 -9.51 -29.31 7.94
CA TRP A 165 -9.54 -30.73 7.58
C TRP A 165 -8.81 -31.06 6.28
N PHE A 166 -8.15 -32.24 6.26
CA PHE A 166 -7.47 -32.85 5.12
C PHE A 166 -7.80 -34.34 5.05
N ARG A 167 -7.68 -34.92 3.84
CA ARG A 167 -7.77 -36.38 3.65
C ARG A 167 -6.38 -36.99 3.54
N ALA A 168 -6.13 -38.06 4.28
CA ALA A 168 -4.89 -38.81 4.23
C ALA A 168 -4.89 -39.75 3.01
N GLU A 169 -4.38 -39.25 1.89
CA GLU A 169 -4.42 -39.97 0.61
C GLU A 169 -3.04 -40.18 0.00
N ASP A 170 -2.00 -39.70 0.67
CA ASP A 170 -0.64 -39.85 0.18
C ASP A 170 0.34 -40.28 1.26
N CYS A 171 1.54 -40.66 0.83
CA CYS A 171 2.67 -40.93 1.72
C CYS A 171 3.96 -40.44 1.05
N GLY A 172 5.02 -40.31 1.86
CA GLY A 172 6.35 -39.95 1.37
C GLY A 172 7.43 -40.72 2.11
N ALA A 173 8.57 -40.96 1.47
CA ALA A 173 9.71 -41.62 2.09
C ALA A 173 10.19 -40.86 3.35
N ALA A 174 10.12 -39.54 3.33
CA ALA A 174 10.49 -38.65 4.43
C ALA A 174 9.34 -38.39 5.44
N ILE A 175 8.11 -38.83 5.14
CA ILE A 175 6.93 -38.61 5.98
C ILE A 175 6.73 -39.84 6.85
N LYS A 176 7.34 -39.82 8.03
CA LYS A 176 7.34 -40.93 8.99
C LYS A 176 7.01 -40.42 10.40
N GLY A 177 6.27 -41.23 11.15
CA GLY A 177 5.85 -40.89 12.50
C GLY A 177 4.95 -39.68 12.55
N PHE A 178 5.25 -38.74 13.46
CA PHE A 178 4.46 -37.49 13.66
C PHE A 178 4.86 -36.40 12.68
N ARG A 179 4.87 -36.72 11.39
CA ARG A 179 5.14 -35.78 10.31
C ARG A 179 4.04 -35.83 9.26
N LEU A 180 3.64 -34.65 8.79
CA LEU A 180 2.64 -34.45 7.75
C LEU A 180 3.19 -33.57 6.63
N ASP A 181 2.72 -33.82 5.41
CA ASP A 181 3.03 -32.96 4.26
C ASP A 181 1.74 -32.61 3.52
N LEU A 182 1.35 -31.35 3.55
CA LEU A 182 0.09 -30.86 3.02
C LEU A 182 0.24 -30.54 1.54
N LEU A 183 -0.68 -31.02 0.72
CA LEU A 183 -0.70 -30.68 -0.69
C LEU A 183 -1.06 -29.21 -0.90
N THR A 184 -0.25 -28.49 -1.67
CA THR A 184 -0.51 -27.10 -2.07
C THR A 184 -0.34 -26.92 -3.58
N ALA A 185 -0.94 -25.87 -4.12
CA ALA A 185 -0.83 -25.52 -5.53
C ALA A 185 0.43 -24.74 -5.88
N SER A 186 1.05 -24.08 -4.90
CA SER A 186 2.10 -23.09 -5.09
C SER A 186 3.39 -23.48 -4.39
N GLU A 187 4.48 -23.51 -5.14
CA GLU A 187 5.83 -23.69 -4.58
C GLU A 187 6.19 -22.55 -3.62
N GLN A 188 5.81 -21.33 -3.95
CA GLN A 188 6.02 -20.16 -3.09
C GLN A 188 5.29 -20.34 -1.74
N ASP A 189 4.07 -20.89 -1.74
CA ASP A 189 3.34 -21.19 -0.50
C ASP A 189 4.04 -22.27 0.31
N ALA A 190 4.55 -23.32 -0.33
CA ALA A 190 5.32 -24.36 0.34
C ALA A 190 6.61 -23.82 0.98
N LEU A 191 7.36 -22.99 0.25
CA LEU A 191 8.60 -22.38 0.73
C LEU A 191 8.34 -21.38 1.87
N THR A 192 7.31 -20.54 1.74
CA THR A 192 6.92 -19.56 2.76
C THR A 192 6.41 -20.22 4.03
N PHE A 193 5.65 -21.31 3.91
CA PHE A 193 5.15 -22.08 5.03
C PHE A 193 6.30 -22.76 5.79
N GLY A 194 7.26 -23.32 5.06
CA GLY A 194 8.41 -24.00 5.62
C GLY A 194 8.03 -25.22 6.48
N LYS A 195 8.65 -25.33 7.65
CA LYS A 195 8.43 -26.40 8.63
C LYS A 195 7.83 -25.81 9.90
N GLN A 196 6.67 -26.31 10.33
CA GLN A 196 5.95 -25.82 11.51
C GLN A 196 5.46 -26.95 12.38
N ASP A 197 5.44 -26.76 13.70
CA ASP A 197 4.80 -27.70 14.63
C ASP A 197 3.36 -27.25 14.89
N ARG A 198 2.39 -28.11 14.58
CA ARG A 198 0.96 -27.87 14.70
C ARG A 198 0.28 -28.96 15.51
N PHE A 199 -0.79 -28.59 16.22
CA PHE A 199 -1.66 -29.60 16.83
C PHE A 199 -2.54 -30.20 15.72
N VAL A 200 -2.66 -31.52 15.76
CA VAL A 200 -3.38 -32.30 14.75
C VAL A 200 -4.33 -33.25 15.44
N ILE A 201 -5.56 -33.35 14.91
CA ILE A 201 -6.56 -34.31 15.31
C ILE A 201 -6.72 -35.32 14.16
N VAL A 202 -6.65 -36.59 14.45
CA VAL A 202 -6.85 -37.65 13.49
C VAL A 202 -8.16 -38.40 13.83
N VAL A 203 -9.02 -38.53 12.81
CA VAL A 203 -10.20 -39.37 12.82
C VAL A 203 -9.91 -40.50 11.84
N PRO A 204 -9.53 -41.71 12.32
CA PRO A 204 -9.22 -42.80 11.45
C PRO A 204 -10.40 -43.16 10.53
N ALA A 205 -10.10 -43.61 9.31
CA ALA A 205 -11.13 -44.27 8.50
C ALA A 205 -11.55 -45.51 9.25
N ASP A 206 -12.84 -45.73 9.35
CA ASP A 206 -13.36 -46.99 9.91
C ASP A 206 -12.81 -48.17 9.08
N ALA A 207 -12.13 -49.06 9.76
CA ALA A 207 -11.56 -50.28 9.16
C ALA A 207 -12.65 -51.31 8.88
#